data_ca50169f2a7c6c31844b023db95a7e80
#
_entry.id   ca50169f2a7c6c31844b023db95a7e80
#
_cell.length_a   1.000
_cell.length_b   1.000
_cell.length_c   1.000
_cell.angle_alpha   90.00
_cell.angle_beta   90.00
_cell.angle_gamma   90.00
#
_symmetry.space_group_name_H-M   'P 1'
#
loop_
_entity.id
_entity.type
_entity.pdbx_description
1 polymer ?
#
loop_
_entity_poly.entity_id
_entity_poly.type
_entity_poly.pdbx_seq_one_letter_code
_entity_poly.pdbx_strand_id
1 'polypeptide(L)'
;KVVLKAISVWEKPLVWNKPLLEVMARVEKKSGGELTIEWRGGPESVPPFQTAEPVSKGVFEIVQTSPTFYASAVPDANAIYPEKASVKSLHAAGAIKLLDEIHREKLGVVFLGVPSSGVGFTILTKAPARNLEFFKGKKIRTVPLYTPLLKALGVATVTIAPGEIFPALERGVVDGIAWPEIGIEERKFHEVVKYILLPTYYEVRYGTLMNKAAHEKLPPHLQQLLHEAVREVEEWGAKAFREEADKEQERLRKLGMEMVTLPDAEAKRFLQLARDALWEQVMKDSPKYGARLREVFTKAAQLG
;
A
#
# COMPACT_ATOMS: atom_id res chain seq x y z
N LYS A 1 2.09 -24.98 -21.00
CA LYS A 1 1.92 -24.59 -19.60
C LYS A 1 3.01 -23.58 -19.23
N VAL A 2 2.60 -22.43 -18.69
CA VAL A 2 3.50 -21.38 -18.23
C VAL A 2 3.39 -21.29 -16.70
N VAL A 3 4.52 -21.18 -16.01
CA VAL A 3 4.61 -21.02 -14.56
C VAL A 3 5.33 -19.72 -14.26
N LEU A 4 4.68 -18.80 -13.52
CA LEU A 4 5.26 -17.56 -13.03
C LEU A 4 5.58 -17.68 -11.55
N LYS A 5 6.72 -17.19 -11.12
CA LYS A 5 7.15 -17.19 -9.71
C LYS A 5 6.79 -15.85 -9.07
N ALA A 6 6.05 -15.89 -7.97
CA ALA A 6 5.63 -14.70 -7.24
C ALA A 6 6.24 -14.63 -5.84
N ILE A 7 6.63 -13.42 -5.45
CA ILE A 7 7.03 -13.06 -4.09
C ILE A 7 6.14 -11.96 -3.53
N SER A 8 6.24 -11.71 -2.23
CA SER A 8 5.55 -10.61 -1.56
C SER A 8 6.45 -9.91 -0.55
N VAL A 9 6.16 -8.65 -0.28
CA VAL A 9 6.80 -7.91 0.82
C VAL A 9 6.21 -8.26 2.20
N TRP A 10 5.20 -9.10 2.25
CA TRP A 10 4.56 -9.57 3.48
C TRP A 10 4.63 -11.09 3.61
N GLU A 11 4.65 -11.59 4.83
CA GLU A 11 4.59 -13.02 5.15
C GLU A 11 3.26 -13.63 4.64
N LYS A 12 3.33 -14.84 4.10
CA LYS A 12 2.22 -15.48 3.36
C LYS A 12 0.85 -15.44 4.04
N PRO A 13 0.71 -15.70 5.36
CA PRO A 13 -0.61 -15.79 6.00
C PRO A 13 -1.27 -14.43 6.24
N LEU A 14 -0.55 -13.31 6.07
CA LEU A 14 -1.08 -11.99 6.39
C LEU A 14 -2.16 -11.54 5.41
N VAL A 15 -3.10 -10.75 5.92
CA VAL A 15 -4.25 -10.20 5.18
C VAL A 15 -3.85 -9.55 3.84
N TRP A 16 -2.68 -8.94 3.79
CA TRP A 16 -2.14 -8.24 2.62
C TRP A 16 -1.87 -9.13 1.40
N ASN A 17 -1.73 -10.44 1.60
CA ASN A 17 -1.50 -11.40 0.52
C ASN A 17 -2.78 -12.04 -0.02
N LYS A 18 -3.91 -11.89 0.66
CA LYS A 18 -5.20 -12.44 0.17
C LYS A 18 -5.49 -12.05 -1.28
N PRO A 19 -5.30 -10.78 -1.72
CA PRO A 19 -5.52 -10.43 -3.13
C PRO A 19 -4.57 -11.12 -4.10
N LEU A 20 -3.28 -11.27 -3.78
CA LEU A 20 -2.36 -12.02 -4.64
C LEU A 20 -2.77 -13.48 -4.75
N LEU A 21 -3.11 -14.12 -3.64
CA LEU A 21 -3.57 -15.53 -3.65
C LEU A 21 -4.86 -15.69 -4.46
N GLU A 22 -5.76 -14.71 -4.41
CA GLU A 22 -6.98 -14.69 -5.22
C GLU A 22 -6.67 -14.50 -6.71
N VAL A 23 -5.72 -13.64 -7.08
CA VAL A 23 -5.23 -13.51 -8.47
C VAL A 23 -4.67 -14.85 -8.96
N MET A 24 -3.84 -15.51 -8.14
CA MET A 24 -3.26 -16.81 -8.48
C MET A 24 -4.36 -17.86 -8.77
N ALA A 25 -5.35 -17.97 -7.89
CA ALA A 25 -6.44 -18.92 -8.04
C ALA A 25 -7.30 -18.65 -9.29
N ARG A 26 -7.62 -17.38 -9.56
CA ARG A 26 -8.40 -16.98 -10.75
C ARG A 26 -7.66 -17.23 -12.04
N VAL A 27 -6.37 -16.89 -12.08
CA VAL A 27 -5.51 -17.12 -13.25
C VAL A 27 -5.47 -18.60 -13.59
N GLU A 28 -5.20 -19.47 -12.61
CA GLU A 28 -5.16 -20.91 -12.82
C GLU A 28 -6.51 -21.45 -13.31
N LYS A 29 -7.60 -21.07 -12.64
CA LYS A 29 -8.96 -21.50 -13.01
C LYS A 29 -9.37 -21.03 -14.41
N LYS A 30 -9.17 -19.75 -14.72
CA LYS A 30 -9.60 -19.14 -16.00
C LYS A 30 -8.80 -19.67 -17.18
N SER A 31 -7.51 -19.98 -16.98
CA SER A 31 -6.63 -20.54 -18.00
C SER A 31 -6.74 -22.06 -18.15
N GLY A 32 -7.55 -22.74 -17.32
CA GLY A 32 -7.57 -24.20 -17.28
C GLY A 32 -6.21 -24.81 -16.93
N GLY A 33 -5.38 -24.08 -16.16
CA GLY A 33 -4.03 -24.49 -15.77
C GLY A 33 -2.96 -24.27 -16.84
N GLU A 34 -3.26 -23.58 -17.95
CA GLU A 34 -2.27 -23.18 -18.94
C GLU A 34 -1.27 -22.17 -18.35
N LEU A 35 -1.76 -21.22 -17.51
CA LEU A 35 -0.98 -20.28 -16.74
C LEU A 35 -1.18 -20.52 -15.24
N THR A 36 -0.08 -20.71 -14.52
CA THR A 36 -0.07 -20.81 -13.05
C THR A 36 0.91 -19.82 -12.45
N ILE A 37 0.58 -19.33 -11.25
CA ILE A 37 1.46 -18.45 -10.48
C ILE A 37 1.82 -19.20 -9.19
N GLU A 38 3.10 -19.37 -8.90
CA GLU A 38 3.57 -20.09 -7.73
C GLU A 38 4.17 -19.12 -6.71
N TRP A 39 3.72 -19.23 -5.46
CA TRP A 39 4.34 -18.51 -4.34
C TRP A 39 5.76 -19.02 -4.09
N ARG A 40 6.75 -18.12 -4.07
CA ARG A 40 8.16 -18.43 -3.84
C ARG A 40 8.73 -17.86 -2.56
N GLY A 41 8.05 -16.91 -1.93
CA GLY A 41 8.47 -16.40 -0.63
C GLY A 41 7.94 -15.02 -0.28
N GLY A 42 8.16 -14.65 0.96
CA GLY A 42 7.89 -13.36 1.54
C GLY A 42 9.20 -12.67 1.98
N PRO A 43 9.15 -11.87 3.07
CA PRO A 43 10.31 -11.16 3.62
C PRO A 43 11.49 -12.05 4.01
N GLU A 44 11.23 -13.32 4.27
CA GLU A 44 12.25 -14.34 4.56
C GLU A 44 13.12 -14.68 3.33
N SER A 45 12.59 -14.47 2.13
CA SER A 45 13.31 -14.72 0.89
C SER A 45 13.96 -13.46 0.32
N VAL A 46 13.25 -12.33 0.36
CA VAL A 46 13.74 -11.03 -0.12
C VAL A 46 13.25 -9.93 0.82
N PRO A 47 14.15 -9.15 1.44
CA PRO A 47 13.75 -8.05 2.31
C PRO A 47 12.80 -7.07 1.60
N PRO A 48 11.77 -6.52 2.28
CA PRO A 48 10.73 -5.70 1.64
C PRO A 48 11.25 -4.56 0.77
N PHE A 49 12.24 -3.82 1.22
CA PHE A 49 12.84 -2.69 0.45
C PHE A 49 13.76 -3.12 -0.70
N GLN A 50 13.95 -4.41 -0.92
CA GLN A 50 14.82 -4.95 -1.96
C GLN A 50 14.06 -5.78 -3.02
N THR A 51 12.74 -5.88 -2.94
CA THR A 51 11.93 -6.78 -3.80
C THR A 51 11.82 -6.33 -5.25
N ALA A 52 11.93 -5.04 -5.54
CA ALA A 52 11.76 -4.51 -6.89
C ALA A 52 12.89 -4.95 -7.84
N GLU A 53 14.12 -4.99 -7.37
CA GLU A 53 15.29 -5.33 -8.21
C GLU A 53 15.27 -6.76 -8.73
N PRO A 54 15.04 -7.82 -7.91
CA PRO A 54 14.92 -9.19 -8.42
C PRO A 54 13.81 -9.38 -9.44
N VAL A 55 12.70 -8.66 -9.32
CA VAL A 55 11.60 -8.70 -10.30
C VAL A 55 11.99 -7.96 -11.58
N SER A 56 12.59 -6.79 -11.46
CA SER A 56 13.11 -6.04 -12.61
C SER A 56 14.11 -6.89 -13.43
N LYS A 57 14.96 -7.67 -12.75
CA LYS A 57 15.94 -8.58 -13.37
C LYS A 57 15.37 -9.94 -13.81
N GLY A 58 14.10 -10.23 -13.53
CA GLY A 58 13.46 -11.49 -13.92
C GLY A 58 13.86 -12.72 -13.10
N VAL A 59 14.41 -12.53 -11.89
CA VAL A 59 14.64 -13.63 -10.94
C VAL A 59 13.31 -14.19 -10.45
N PHE A 60 12.38 -13.31 -10.18
CA PHE A 60 10.96 -13.59 -9.98
C PHE A 60 10.13 -12.82 -11.02
N GLU A 61 9.03 -13.42 -11.46
CA GLU A 61 8.19 -12.77 -12.46
C GLU A 61 7.22 -11.76 -11.84
N ILE A 62 6.74 -12.01 -10.61
CA ILE A 62 5.71 -11.19 -9.95
C ILE A 62 6.11 -10.81 -8.53
N VAL A 63 5.73 -9.60 -8.10
CA VAL A 63 5.76 -9.18 -6.70
C VAL A 63 4.47 -8.47 -6.30
N GLN A 64 3.91 -8.85 -5.14
CA GLN A 64 2.91 -8.07 -4.41
C GLN A 64 3.63 -7.11 -3.47
N THR A 65 3.43 -5.82 -3.66
CA THR A 65 4.21 -4.79 -2.96
C THR A 65 3.44 -3.49 -2.77
N SER A 66 4.01 -2.58 -2.01
CA SER A 66 3.54 -1.20 -1.88
C SER A 66 4.57 -0.25 -2.52
N PRO A 67 4.16 0.79 -3.24
CA PRO A 67 5.07 1.80 -3.79
C PRO A 67 6.14 2.31 -2.84
N THR A 68 5.82 2.41 -1.55
CA THR A 68 6.77 2.86 -0.53
C THR A 68 8.02 2.00 -0.41
N PHE A 69 7.95 0.70 -0.75
CA PHE A 69 9.11 -0.22 -0.64
C PHE A 69 10.08 -0.12 -1.81
N TYR A 70 9.66 0.51 -2.92
CA TYR A 70 10.53 0.77 -4.07
C TYR A 70 10.55 2.26 -4.50
N ALA A 71 10.20 3.15 -3.58
CA ALA A 71 10.17 4.60 -3.81
C ALA A 71 11.54 5.18 -4.22
N SER A 72 12.66 4.52 -3.86
CA SER A 72 13.99 4.92 -4.34
C SER A 72 14.17 4.73 -5.85
N ALA A 73 13.49 3.76 -6.46
CA ALA A 73 13.54 3.48 -7.89
C ALA A 73 12.44 4.22 -8.67
N VAL A 74 11.22 4.28 -8.12
CA VAL A 74 10.04 4.90 -8.74
C VAL A 74 9.30 5.75 -7.71
N PRO A 75 9.83 6.93 -7.32
CA PRO A 75 9.17 7.81 -6.36
C PRO A 75 7.81 8.30 -6.83
N ASP A 76 7.61 8.40 -8.14
CA ASP A 76 6.36 8.71 -8.84
C ASP A 76 5.18 7.86 -8.36
N ALA A 77 5.41 6.61 -8.02
CA ALA A 77 4.37 5.66 -7.64
C ALA A 77 3.65 6.06 -6.34
N ASN A 78 4.25 6.89 -5.48
CA ASN A 78 3.58 7.42 -4.28
C ASN A 78 2.41 8.37 -4.60
N ALA A 79 2.29 8.85 -5.84
CA ALA A 79 1.13 9.63 -6.30
C ALA A 79 -0.20 8.88 -6.15
N ILE A 80 -0.16 7.55 -5.99
CA ILE A 80 -1.36 6.71 -5.86
C ILE A 80 -2.12 6.92 -4.54
N TYR A 81 -1.50 7.48 -3.50
CA TYR A 81 -2.05 7.50 -2.14
C TYR A 81 -2.85 8.74 -1.74
N PRO A 82 -2.50 9.99 -2.16
CA PRO A 82 -3.05 11.20 -1.55
C PRO A 82 -4.52 11.45 -1.87
N GLU A 83 -5.04 10.90 -2.97
CA GLU A 83 -6.41 11.13 -3.39
C GLU A 83 -7.31 9.91 -3.11
N LYS A 84 -8.49 10.16 -2.56
CA LYS A 84 -9.51 9.12 -2.42
C LYS A 84 -10.27 8.96 -3.74
N ALA A 85 -10.16 7.79 -4.34
CA ALA A 85 -10.83 7.45 -5.58
C ALA A 85 -11.06 5.93 -5.66
N SER A 86 -12.19 5.51 -6.23
CA SER A 86 -12.40 4.09 -6.49
C SER A 86 -11.40 3.55 -7.52
N VAL A 87 -11.12 2.26 -7.50
CA VAL A 87 -10.25 1.64 -8.52
C VAL A 87 -10.83 1.85 -9.92
N LYS A 88 -12.15 1.80 -10.07
CA LYS A 88 -12.84 2.10 -11.33
C LYS A 88 -12.53 3.52 -11.81
N SER A 89 -12.57 4.50 -10.91
CA SER A 89 -12.24 5.91 -11.23
C SER A 89 -10.78 6.08 -11.59
N LEU A 90 -9.86 5.35 -10.94
CA LEU A 90 -8.43 5.36 -11.29
C LEU A 90 -8.20 4.86 -12.72
N HIS A 91 -8.86 3.78 -13.12
CA HIS A 91 -8.80 3.28 -14.51
C HIS A 91 -9.41 4.28 -15.49
N ALA A 92 -10.60 4.80 -15.19
CA ALA A 92 -11.32 5.75 -16.07
C ALA A 92 -10.56 7.06 -16.30
N ALA A 93 -9.86 7.56 -15.28
CA ALA A 93 -9.01 8.75 -15.39
C ALA A 93 -7.66 8.49 -16.08
N GLY A 94 -7.28 7.23 -16.31
CA GLY A 94 -6.00 6.84 -16.89
C GLY A 94 -4.83 6.81 -15.89
N ALA A 95 -5.11 6.87 -14.60
CA ALA A 95 -4.07 6.89 -13.56
C ALA A 95 -3.25 5.58 -13.52
N ILE A 96 -3.92 4.43 -13.60
CA ILE A 96 -3.24 3.12 -13.63
C ILE A 96 -2.39 2.97 -14.90
N LYS A 97 -2.90 3.42 -16.04
CA LYS A 97 -2.14 3.42 -17.31
C LYS A 97 -0.87 4.28 -17.21
N LEU A 98 -0.98 5.47 -16.65
CA LEU A 98 0.18 6.35 -16.47
C LEU A 98 1.21 5.74 -15.51
N LEU A 99 0.78 5.09 -14.43
CA LEU A 99 1.69 4.36 -13.55
C LEU A 99 2.38 3.21 -14.29
N ASP A 100 1.67 2.44 -15.11
CA ASP A 100 2.28 1.38 -15.91
C ASP A 100 3.33 1.93 -16.89
N GLU A 101 3.06 3.04 -17.58
CA GLU A 101 4.02 3.72 -18.45
C GLU A 101 5.31 4.08 -17.70
N ILE A 102 5.19 4.65 -16.51
CA ILE A 102 6.32 5.05 -15.66
C ILE A 102 7.12 3.84 -15.15
N HIS A 103 6.43 2.79 -14.70
CA HIS A 103 7.10 1.57 -14.21
C HIS A 103 7.85 0.84 -15.32
N ARG A 104 7.30 0.78 -16.52
CA ARG A 104 7.98 0.23 -17.70
C ARG A 104 9.25 1.00 -18.05
N GLU A 105 9.19 2.33 -17.98
CA GLU A 105 10.33 3.19 -18.28
C GLU A 105 11.42 3.10 -17.22
N LYS A 106 11.05 3.25 -15.94
CA LYS A 106 12.02 3.42 -14.85
C LYS A 106 12.55 2.11 -14.25
N LEU A 107 11.74 1.05 -14.29
CA LEU A 107 12.04 -0.19 -13.59
C LEU A 107 12.00 -1.44 -14.47
N GLY A 108 11.51 -1.33 -15.71
CA GLY A 108 11.36 -2.49 -16.59
C GLY A 108 10.33 -3.50 -16.11
N VAL A 109 9.28 -3.03 -15.44
CA VAL A 109 8.17 -3.86 -14.95
C VAL A 109 6.83 -3.34 -15.44
N VAL A 110 5.85 -4.22 -15.51
CA VAL A 110 4.44 -3.92 -15.78
C VAL A 110 3.75 -3.68 -14.45
N PHE A 111 3.03 -2.57 -14.32
CA PHE A 111 2.15 -2.31 -13.20
C PHE A 111 0.78 -2.93 -13.48
N LEU A 112 0.54 -4.14 -12.98
CA LEU A 112 -0.67 -4.91 -13.31
C LEU A 112 -1.95 -4.31 -12.71
N GLY A 113 -1.87 -3.64 -11.55
CA GLY A 113 -3.00 -3.04 -10.87
C GLY A 113 -2.84 -2.96 -9.35
N VAL A 114 -3.92 -2.62 -8.65
CA VAL A 114 -3.98 -2.38 -7.21
C VAL A 114 -5.01 -3.29 -6.51
N PRO A 115 -4.75 -4.58 -6.45
CA PRO A 115 -5.70 -5.55 -5.90
C PRO A 115 -5.98 -5.38 -4.40
N SER A 116 -5.17 -4.60 -3.68
CA SER A 116 -5.37 -4.27 -2.26
C SER A 116 -5.70 -2.79 -2.11
N SER A 117 -6.96 -2.47 -1.82
CA SER A 117 -7.46 -1.10 -1.64
C SER A 117 -8.70 -1.06 -0.72
N GLY A 118 -9.33 0.10 -0.54
CA GLY A 118 -10.60 0.25 0.16
C GLY A 118 -10.49 0.50 1.67
N VAL A 119 -9.29 0.71 2.19
CA VAL A 119 -9.01 1.06 3.59
C VAL A 119 -8.01 2.20 3.66
N GLY A 120 -8.03 2.94 4.79
CA GLY A 120 -7.13 4.06 5.00
C GLY A 120 -5.92 3.71 5.86
N PHE A 121 -5.05 4.70 6.05
CA PHE A 121 -3.96 4.65 7.01
C PHE A 121 -4.31 5.42 8.27
N THR A 122 -3.74 5.01 9.38
CA THR A 122 -3.90 5.65 10.68
C THR A 122 -2.56 5.81 11.38
N ILE A 123 -2.56 6.46 12.54
CA ILE A 123 -1.42 6.49 13.46
C ILE A 123 -1.84 5.79 14.75
N LEU A 124 -1.10 4.76 15.11
CA LEU A 124 -1.30 4.02 16.35
C LEU A 124 -0.34 4.55 17.41
N THR A 125 -0.83 4.85 18.62
CA THR A 125 -0.05 5.48 19.67
C THR A 125 -0.26 4.81 21.04
N LYS A 126 0.72 5.00 21.93
CA LYS A 126 0.65 4.52 23.34
C LYS A 126 -0.21 5.43 24.22
N ALA A 127 -0.36 6.70 23.84
CA ALA A 127 -1.17 7.71 24.54
C ALA A 127 -2.15 8.37 23.56
N PRO A 128 -3.30 8.90 24.04
CA PRO A 128 -4.34 9.42 23.14
C PRO A 128 -3.94 10.73 22.46
N ALA A 129 -3.91 10.74 21.13
CA ALA A 129 -3.65 11.93 20.32
C ALA A 129 -4.96 12.72 20.11
N ARG A 130 -5.31 13.63 21.03
CA ARG A 130 -6.57 14.39 20.99
C ARG A 130 -6.51 15.65 20.12
N ASN A 131 -5.31 16.06 19.71
CA ASN A 131 -5.05 17.20 18.82
C ASN A 131 -3.73 16.98 18.08
N LEU A 132 -3.43 17.81 17.08
CA LEU A 132 -2.21 17.67 16.27
C LEU A 132 -0.93 18.08 17.01
N GLU A 133 -1.03 18.90 18.04
CA GLU A 133 0.12 19.31 18.87
C GLU A 133 0.73 18.11 19.62
N PHE A 134 -0.07 17.07 19.91
CA PHE A 134 0.39 15.82 20.51
C PHE A 134 1.61 15.22 19.80
N PHE A 135 1.69 15.37 18.48
CA PHE A 135 2.72 14.72 17.66
C PHE A 135 4.08 15.41 17.72
N LYS A 136 4.16 16.67 18.14
CA LYS A 136 5.44 17.38 18.25
C LYS A 136 6.44 16.63 19.12
N GLY A 137 7.62 16.36 18.55
CA GLY A 137 8.72 15.67 19.25
C GLY A 137 8.48 14.18 19.53
N LYS A 138 7.33 13.61 19.19
CA LYS A 138 7.11 12.17 19.29
C LYS A 138 7.98 11.42 18.28
N LYS A 139 8.41 10.22 18.64
CA LYS A 139 9.10 9.30 17.74
C LYS A 139 8.08 8.34 17.14
N ILE A 140 7.80 8.45 15.84
CA ILE A 140 6.83 7.59 15.16
C ILE A 140 7.54 6.79 14.06
N ARG A 141 7.27 5.50 14.06
CA ARG A 141 7.72 4.62 12.97
C ARG A 141 7.10 5.04 11.65
N THR A 142 7.94 5.13 10.64
CA THR A 142 7.56 5.51 9.30
C THR A 142 8.08 4.55 8.23
N VAL A 143 7.60 4.75 7.03
CA VAL A 143 8.20 4.38 5.75
C VAL A 143 8.13 5.62 4.84
N PRO A 144 8.79 5.68 3.68
CA PRO A 144 8.80 6.87 2.81
C PRO A 144 7.43 7.52 2.59
N LEU A 145 6.38 6.71 2.45
CA LEU A 145 5.00 7.19 2.27
C LEU A 145 4.51 8.13 3.38
N TYR A 146 4.79 7.81 4.64
CA TYR A 146 4.23 8.59 5.77
C TYR A 146 5.12 9.76 6.19
N THR A 147 6.38 9.72 5.78
CA THR A 147 7.40 10.69 6.23
C THR A 147 7.02 12.14 5.96
N PRO A 148 6.45 12.55 4.81
CA PRO A 148 6.06 13.93 4.58
C PRO A 148 5.05 14.45 5.59
N LEU A 149 3.96 13.71 5.82
CA LEU A 149 2.95 14.05 6.83
C LEU A 149 3.54 14.12 8.24
N LEU A 150 4.27 13.08 8.65
CA LEU A 150 4.80 13.00 10.00
C LEU A 150 5.79 14.14 10.30
N LYS A 151 6.64 14.50 9.34
CA LYS A 151 7.52 15.67 9.46
C LYS A 151 6.73 16.97 9.57
N ALA A 152 5.67 17.14 8.79
CA ALA A 152 4.80 18.31 8.87
C ALA A 152 4.07 18.43 10.22
N LEU A 153 3.86 17.30 10.92
CA LEU A 153 3.34 17.25 12.30
C LEU A 153 4.43 17.46 13.38
N GLY A 154 5.69 17.68 12.99
CA GLY A 154 6.79 17.86 13.95
C GLY A 154 7.28 16.55 14.60
N VAL A 155 7.00 15.41 13.97
CA VAL A 155 7.40 14.06 14.44
C VAL A 155 8.87 13.80 14.13
N ALA A 156 9.58 13.18 15.07
CA ALA A 156 10.86 12.51 14.80
C ALA A 156 10.60 11.13 14.17
N THR A 157 10.87 11.02 12.88
CA THR A 157 10.56 9.81 12.10
C THR A 157 11.67 8.75 12.20
N VAL A 158 11.28 7.48 12.37
CA VAL A 158 12.20 6.33 12.37
C VAL A 158 11.71 5.31 11.34
N THR A 159 12.51 5.05 10.30
CA THR A 159 12.16 4.05 9.27
C THR A 159 12.46 2.65 9.80
N ILE A 160 11.42 1.82 9.89
CA ILE A 160 11.52 0.45 10.40
C ILE A 160 10.71 -0.47 9.48
N ALA A 161 11.30 -1.59 9.07
CA ALA A 161 10.63 -2.62 8.28
C ALA A 161 9.44 -3.25 9.06
N PRO A 162 8.38 -3.72 8.37
CA PRO A 162 7.17 -4.22 9.05
C PRO A 162 7.41 -5.29 10.11
N GLY A 163 8.30 -6.24 9.88
CA GLY A 163 8.63 -7.31 10.83
C GLY A 163 9.32 -6.85 12.11
N GLU A 164 9.95 -5.66 12.11
CA GLU A 164 10.70 -5.10 13.23
C GLU A 164 9.88 -4.13 14.10
N ILE A 165 8.62 -3.90 13.75
CA ILE A 165 7.79 -2.87 14.42
C ILE A 165 7.44 -3.28 15.85
N PHE A 166 6.97 -4.51 16.06
CA PHE A 166 6.54 -4.97 17.39
C PHE A 166 7.67 -4.83 18.41
N PRO A 167 8.89 -5.39 18.20
CA PRO A 167 10.00 -5.22 19.15
C PRO A 167 10.43 -3.75 19.33
N ALA A 168 10.31 -2.90 18.30
CA ALA A 168 10.62 -1.48 18.43
C ALA A 168 9.62 -0.74 19.34
N LEU A 169 8.33 -1.06 19.22
CA LEU A 169 7.29 -0.54 20.12
C LEU A 169 7.47 -1.05 21.56
N GLU A 170 7.69 -2.36 21.73
CA GLU A 170 7.88 -2.99 23.03
C GLU A 170 9.04 -2.38 23.80
N ARG A 171 10.18 -2.18 23.14
CA ARG A 171 11.39 -1.57 23.73
C ARG A 171 11.32 -0.05 23.88
N GLY A 172 10.25 0.60 23.43
CA GLY A 172 10.12 2.05 23.51
C GLY A 172 11.02 2.85 22.56
N VAL A 173 11.52 2.21 21.48
CA VAL A 173 12.28 2.90 20.41
C VAL A 173 11.42 3.95 19.73
N VAL A 174 10.10 3.68 19.60
CA VAL A 174 9.10 4.59 19.06
C VAL A 174 7.90 4.69 20.00
N ASP A 175 7.22 5.85 19.95
CA ASP A 175 6.01 6.16 20.73
C ASP A 175 4.73 5.68 20.02
N GLY A 176 4.84 5.39 18.73
CA GLY A 176 3.73 4.96 17.89
C GLY A 176 4.20 4.61 16.48
N ILE A 177 3.24 4.26 15.65
CA ILE A 177 3.49 3.84 14.26
C ILE A 177 2.45 4.41 13.31
N ALA A 178 2.84 4.75 12.09
CA ALA A 178 1.93 4.90 10.97
C ALA A 178 1.70 3.52 10.33
N TRP A 179 0.42 3.15 10.16
CA TRP A 179 0.00 1.82 9.71
C TRP A 179 -1.38 1.88 9.02
N PRO A 180 -1.73 0.93 8.16
CA PRO A 180 -3.11 0.77 7.71
C PRO A 180 -4.09 0.48 8.85
N GLU A 181 -5.38 0.76 8.65
CA GLU A 181 -6.43 0.49 9.64
C GLU A 181 -6.79 -1.00 9.80
N ILE A 182 -6.11 -1.90 9.06
CA ILE A 182 -6.19 -3.36 9.19
C ILE A 182 -4.82 -3.98 9.38
N GLY A 183 -4.78 -5.26 9.80
CA GLY A 183 -3.54 -5.99 10.05
C GLY A 183 -2.88 -5.61 11.39
N ILE A 184 -3.61 -4.95 12.28
CA ILE A 184 -3.16 -4.53 13.61
C ILE A 184 -3.16 -5.72 14.56
N GLU A 185 -4.25 -6.51 14.53
CA GLU A 185 -4.45 -7.69 15.37
C GLU A 185 -3.47 -8.80 15.03
N GLU A 186 -3.33 -9.16 13.76
CA GLU A 186 -2.43 -10.23 13.30
C GLU A 186 -0.94 -9.93 13.58
N ARG A 187 -0.57 -8.63 13.65
CA ARG A 187 0.76 -8.14 14.06
C ARG A 187 0.88 -7.94 15.57
N LYS A 188 -0.18 -8.19 16.34
CA LYS A 188 -0.25 -8.02 17.80
C LYS A 188 0.06 -6.59 18.28
N PHE A 189 -0.10 -5.58 17.42
CA PHE A 189 0.20 -4.20 17.80
C PHE A 189 -0.67 -3.71 18.96
N HIS A 190 -1.91 -4.24 19.10
CA HIS A 190 -2.81 -3.97 20.22
C HIS A 190 -2.22 -4.33 21.61
N GLU A 191 -1.20 -5.18 21.68
CA GLU A 191 -0.52 -5.52 22.94
C GLU A 191 0.43 -4.39 23.41
N VAL A 192 0.92 -3.53 22.48
CA VAL A 192 1.97 -2.53 22.74
C VAL A 192 1.56 -1.09 22.44
N VAL A 193 0.41 -0.87 21.76
CA VAL A 193 -0.23 0.44 21.56
C VAL A 193 -1.72 0.34 21.88
N LYS A 194 -2.36 1.45 22.28
CA LYS A 194 -3.76 1.45 22.73
C LYS A 194 -4.69 2.30 21.91
N TYR A 195 -4.18 3.27 21.17
CA TYR A 195 -5.00 4.30 20.54
C TYR A 195 -4.85 4.27 19.02
N ILE A 196 -5.99 4.36 18.34
CA ILE A 196 -6.10 4.45 16.88
C ILE A 196 -6.62 5.86 16.55
N LEU A 197 -5.83 6.63 15.79
CA LEU A 197 -6.23 7.98 15.40
C LEU A 197 -7.27 7.94 14.27
N LEU A 198 -8.32 8.75 14.41
CA LEU A 198 -9.31 9.02 13.36
C LEU A 198 -9.40 10.53 13.08
N PRO A 199 -9.70 10.91 11.85
CA PRO A 199 -9.98 10.07 10.68
C PRO A 199 -8.73 9.41 10.09
N THR A 200 -8.93 8.34 9.32
CA THR A 200 -7.88 7.75 8.47
C THR A 200 -7.51 8.73 7.37
N TYR A 201 -6.23 8.70 6.98
CA TYR A 201 -5.67 9.51 5.89
C TYR A 201 -5.17 8.61 4.76
N TYR A 202 -4.96 9.15 3.57
CA TYR A 202 -4.61 8.40 2.36
C TYR A 202 -5.56 7.21 2.11
N GLU A 203 -5.27 6.45 1.09
CA GLU A 203 -5.93 5.17 0.84
C GLU A 203 -4.88 4.10 0.55
N VAL A 204 -5.02 2.94 1.18
CA VAL A 204 -4.17 1.78 0.87
C VAL A 204 -4.37 1.40 -0.59
N ARG A 205 -3.26 1.32 -1.32
CA ARG A 205 -3.21 0.84 -2.69
C ARG A 205 -1.92 0.08 -2.90
N TYR A 206 -1.98 -1.21 -2.60
CA TYR A 206 -0.84 -2.09 -2.84
C TYR A 206 -0.96 -2.74 -4.19
N GLY A 207 0.13 -2.67 -4.94
CA GLY A 207 0.17 -3.07 -6.33
C GLY A 207 0.80 -4.43 -6.56
N THR A 208 0.48 -4.99 -7.71
CA THR A 208 1.17 -6.16 -8.26
C THR A 208 2.02 -5.72 -9.44
N LEU A 209 3.33 -5.96 -9.34
CA LEU A 209 4.28 -5.70 -10.42
C LEU A 209 4.70 -7.01 -11.08
N MET A 210 4.91 -6.97 -12.38
CA MET A 210 5.42 -8.10 -13.16
C MET A 210 6.63 -7.70 -14.00
N ASN A 211 7.63 -8.57 -14.07
CA ASN A 211 8.77 -8.39 -15.00
C ASN A 211 8.25 -8.18 -16.43
N LYS A 212 8.70 -7.10 -17.09
CA LYS A 212 8.22 -6.71 -18.43
C LYS A 212 8.52 -7.78 -19.47
N ALA A 213 9.74 -8.32 -19.50
CA ALA A 213 10.11 -9.32 -20.47
C ALA A 213 9.34 -10.64 -20.28
N ALA A 214 9.06 -11.02 -19.02
CA ALA A 214 8.23 -12.18 -18.72
C ALA A 214 6.78 -11.97 -19.21
N HIS A 215 6.22 -10.77 -18.99
CA HIS A 215 4.89 -10.40 -19.49
C HIS A 215 4.83 -10.47 -21.03
N GLU A 216 5.80 -9.88 -21.73
CA GLU A 216 5.87 -9.85 -23.20
C GLU A 216 6.05 -11.24 -23.83
N LYS A 217 6.62 -12.20 -23.10
CA LYS A 217 6.73 -13.61 -23.55
C LYS A 217 5.42 -14.41 -23.41
N LEU A 218 4.46 -13.92 -22.65
CA LEU A 218 3.15 -14.58 -22.54
C LEU A 218 2.42 -14.48 -23.89
N PRO A 219 1.74 -15.54 -24.33
CA PRO A 219 0.79 -15.44 -25.43
C PRO A 219 -0.25 -14.34 -25.17
N PRO A 220 -0.74 -13.61 -26.21
CA PRO A 220 -1.66 -12.50 -26.03
C PRO A 220 -2.92 -12.82 -25.19
N HIS A 221 -3.48 -14.01 -25.37
CA HIS A 221 -4.65 -14.46 -24.60
C HIS A 221 -4.34 -14.62 -23.09
N LEU A 222 -3.14 -15.04 -22.73
CA LEU A 222 -2.71 -15.14 -21.32
C LEU A 222 -2.36 -13.80 -20.72
N GLN A 223 -1.81 -12.85 -21.50
CA GLN A 223 -1.64 -11.46 -21.06
C GLN A 223 -3.01 -10.84 -20.71
N GLN A 224 -3.97 -10.96 -21.63
CA GLN A 224 -5.34 -10.46 -21.41
C GLN A 224 -5.98 -11.11 -20.18
N LEU A 225 -5.92 -12.44 -20.06
CA LEU A 225 -6.47 -13.19 -18.93
C LEU A 225 -5.87 -12.73 -17.59
N LEU A 226 -4.55 -12.51 -17.54
CA LEU A 226 -3.88 -12.02 -16.34
C LEU A 226 -4.39 -10.64 -15.93
N HIS A 227 -4.48 -9.69 -16.86
CA HIS A 227 -5.03 -8.36 -16.59
C HIS A 227 -6.50 -8.40 -16.16
N GLU A 228 -7.32 -9.24 -16.77
CA GLU A 228 -8.72 -9.45 -16.37
C GLU A 228 -8.82 -9.99 -14.95
N ALA A 229 -8.01 -11.01 -14.62
CA ALA A 229 -7.99 -11.59 -13.27
C ALA A 229 -7.59 -10.58 -12.21
N VAL A 230 -6.57 -9.74 -12.47
CA VAL A 230 -6.15 -8.67 -11.56
C VAL A 230 -7.30 -7.65 -11.40
N ARG A 231 -7.94 -7.22 -12.49
CA ARG A 231 -9.04 -6.26 -12.46
C ARG A 231 -10.24 -6.75 -11.64
N GLU A 232 -10.61 -8.03 -11.79
CA GLU A 232 -11.66 -8.64 -10.99
C GLU A 232 -11.30 -8.67 -9.49
N VAL A 233 -10.03 -8.90 -9.18
CA VAL A 233 -9.55 -8.90 -7.79
C VAL A 233 -9.45 -7.49 -7.22
N GLU A 234 -9.20 -6.47 -8.02
CA GLU A 234 -9.24 -5.07 -7.57
C GLU A 234 -10.62 -4.71 -6.99
N GLU A 235 -11.71 -5.08 -7.68
CA GLU A 235 -13.07 -4.83 -7.22
C GLU A 235 -13.41 -5.66 -5.97
N TRP A 236 -13.07 -6.94 -5.98
CA TRP A 236 -13.26 -7.84 -4.85
C TRP A 236 -12.44 -7.38 -3.62
N GLY A 237 -11.17 -7.02 -3.82
CA GLY A 237 -10.24 -6.65 -2.77
C GLY A 237 -10.66 -5.40 -2.01
N ALA A 238 -11.12 -4.37 -2.72
CA ALA A 238 -11.62 -3.14 -2.09
C ALA A 238 -12.78 -3.41 -1.12
N LYS A 239 -13.73 -4.26 -1.52
CA LYS A 239 -14.84 -4.67 -0.67
C LYS A 239 -14.38 -5.55 0.49
N ALA A 240 -13.57 -6.56 0.20
CA ALA A 240 -13.08 -7.52 1.20
C ALA A 240 -12.26 -6.82 2.30
N PHE A 241 -11.44 -5.84 1.93
CA PHE A 241 -10.64 -5.09 2.90
C PHE A 241 -11.50 -4.16 3.76
N ARG A 242 -12.53 -3.51 3.18
CA ARG A 242 -13.44 -2.68 3.97
C ARG A 242 -14.21 -3.53 5.00
N GLU A 243 -14.74 -4.68 4.58
CA GLU A 243 -15.41 -5.61 5.47
C GLU A 243 -14.48 -6.14 6.58
N GLU A 244 -13.23 -6.43 6.25
CA GLU A 244 -12.23 -6.87 7.23
C GLU A 244 -11.90 -5.74 8.21
N ALA A 245 -11.73 -4.50 7.74
CA ALA A 245 -11.45 -3.36 8.61
C ALA A 245 -12.58 -3.14 9.63
N ASP A 246 -13.82 -3.22 9.20
CA ASP A 246 -14.97 -3.05 10.09
C ASP A 246 -15.00 -4.15 11.19
N LYS A 247 -14.75 -5.41 10.79
CA LYS A 247 -14.67 -6.55 11.71
C LYS A 247 -13.46 -6.44 12.66
N GLU A 248 -12.30 -6.07 12.14
CA GLU A 248 -11.09 -5.93 12.94
C GLU A 248 -11.22 -4.80 13.95
N GLN A 249 -11.82 -3.67 13.59
CA GLN A 249 -12.08 -2.58 14.54
C GLN A 249 -12.96 -3.02 15.71
N GLU A 250 -13.98 -3.85 15.47
CA GLU A 250 -14.79 -4.42 16.55
C GLU A 250 -13.98 -5.34 17.48
N ARG A 251 -13.13 -6.19 16.89
CA ARG A 251 -12.23 -7.06 17.67
C ARG A 251 -11.22 -6.26 18.48
N LEU A 252 -10.61 -5.24 17.88
CA LEU A 252 -9.64 -4.36 18.56
C LEU A 252 -10.25 -3.60 19.73
N ARG A 253 -11.51 -3.13 19.63
CA ARG A 253 -12.23 -2.53 20.77
C ARG A 253 -12.40 -3.55 21.92
N LYS A 254 -12.76 -4.79 21.61
CA LYS A 254 -12.87 -5.87 22.62
C LYS A 254 -11.52 -6.22 23.25
N LEU A 255 -10.42 -6.01 22.53
CA LEU A 255 -9.05 -6.16 23.02
C LEU A 255 -8.52 -4.94 23.78
N GLY A 256 -9.36 -3.91 23.98
CA GLY A 256 -9.03 -2.74 24.79
C GLY A 256 -8.38 -1.59 24.02
N MET A 257 -8.41 -1.60 22.68
CA MET A 257 -8.00 -0.44 21.87
C MET A 257 -9.12 0.60 21.82
N GLU A 258 -8.71 1.88 21.82
CA GLU A 258 -9.60 3.03 21.78
C GLU A 258 -9.39 3.82 20.49
N MET A 259 -10.50 4.18 19.81
CA MET A 259 -10.49 5.10 18.68
C MET A 259 -10.51 6.52 19.18
N VAL A 260 -9.52 7.32 18.81
CA VAL A 260 -9.41 8.74 19.18
C VAL A 260 -9.72 9.56 17.94
N THR A 261 -10.90 10.16 17.92
CA THR A 261 -11.32 11.04 16.83
C THR A 261 -10.85 12.47 17.09
N LEU A 262 -10.13 13.04 16.13
CA LEU A 262 -9.77 14.46 16.17
C LEU A 262 -11.04 15.33 16.08
N PRO A 263 -11.08 16.48 16.79
CA PRO A 263 -12.12 17.48 16.56
C PRO A 263 -12.20 17.91 15.09
N ASP A 264 -13.37 18.29 14.60
CA ASP A 264 -13.62 18.54 13.17
C ASP A 264 -12.59 19.48 12.51
N ALA A 265 -12.24 20.58 13.17
CA ALA A 265 -11.26 21.54 12.65
C ALA A 265 -9.85 20.93 12.55
N GLU A 266 -9.45 20.14 13.56
CA GLU A 266 -8.16 19.42 13.58
C GLU A 266 -8.15 18.27 12.54
N ALA A 267 -9.24 17.55 12.41
CA ALA A 267 -9.42 16.48 11.43
C ALA A 267 -9.29 17.03 10.00
N LYS A 268 -9.96 18.14 9.69
CA LYS A 268 -9.87 18.82 8.39
C LYS A 268 -8.45 19.28 8.09
N ARG A 269 -7.78 19.90 9.07
CA ARG A 269 -6.39 20.33 8.95
C ARG A 269 -5.44 19.14 8.74
N PHE A 270 -5.65 18.05 9.48
CA PHE A 270 -4.86 16.81 9.36
C PHE A 270 -4.92 16.21 7.97
N LEU A 271 -6.13 16.05 7.43
CA LEU A 271 -6.35 15.50 6.09
C LEU A 271 -5.76 16.38 4.99
N GLN A 272 -5.93 17.71 5.12
CA GLN A 272 -5.33 18.66 4.18
C GLN A 272 -3.80 18.60 4.23
N LEU A 273 -3.23 18.58 5.43
CA LEU A 273 -1.78 18.49 5.63
C LEU A 273 -1.21 17.18 5.03
N ALA A 274 -1.90 16.06 5.24
CA ALA A 274 -1.51 14.77 4.69
C ALA A 274 -1.46 14.83 3.15
N ARG A 275 -2.53 15.33 2.54
CA ARG A 275 -2.65 15.45 1.09
C ARG A 275 -1.58 16.36 0.50
N ASP A 276 -1.42 17.56 1.05
CA ASP A 276 -0.51 18.56 0.51
C ASP A 276 0.95 18.15 0.68
N ALA A 277 1.34 17.63 1.85
CA ALA A 277 2.72 17.21 2.10
C ALA A 277 3.16 16.08 1.17
N LEU A 278 2.28 15.13 0.87
CA LEU A 278 2.63 14.04 -0.05
C LEU A 278 2.68 14.52 -1.50
N TRP A 279 1.75 15.39 -1.94
CA TRP A 279 1.82 15.97 -3.27
C TRP A 279 3.06 16.84 -3.47
N GLU A 280 3.45 17.64 -2.47
CA GLU A 280 4.69 18.42 -2.50
C GLU A 280 5.90 17.51 -2.70
N GLN A 281 5.97 16.40 -1.95
CA GLN A 281 7.04 15.42 -2.09
C GLN A 281 7.04 14.75 -3.47
N VAL A 282 5.88 14.29 -3.96
CA VAL A 282 5.75 13.69 -5.30
C VAL A 282 6.18 14.66 -6.39
N MET A 283 5.75 15.91 -6.32
CA MET A 283 6.13 16.94 -7.31
C MET A 283 7.63 17.19 -7.32
N LYS A 284 8.26 17.18 -6.14
CA LYS A 284 9.72 17.36 -6.00
C LYS A 284 10.50 16.18 -6.58
N ASP A 285 10.06 14.94 -6.27
CA ASP A 285 10.79 13.72 -6.62
C ASP A 285 10.49 13.23 -8.05
N SER A 286 9.42 13.73 -8.65
CA SER A 286 8.95 13.37 -10.00
C SER A 286 8.80 14.61 -10.89
N PRO A 287 9.89 15.32 -11.24
CA PRO A 287 9.81 16.54 -12.04
C PRO A 287 9.24 16.29 -13.46
N LYS A 288 9.45 15.08 -14.00
CA LYS A 288 8.93 14.70 -15.33
C LYS A 288 7.44 14.40 -15.34
N TYR A 289 6.93 13.71 -14.31
CA TYR A 289 5.58 13.15 -14.31
C TYR A 289 4.65 13.75 -13.25
N GLY A 290 5.19 14.45 -12.24
CA GLY A 290 4.44 14.88 -11.06
C GLY A 290 3.19 15.70 -11.37
N ALA A 291 3.27 16.67 -12.29
CA ALA A 291 2.12 17.48 -12.70
C ALA A 291 1.02 16.64 -13.36
N ARG A 292 1.39 15.75 -14.28
CA ARG A 292 0.44 14.84 -14.97
C ARG A 292 -0.16 13.82 -14.00
N LEU A 293 0.64 13.29 -13.06
CA LEU A 293 0.16 12.42 -12.00
C LEU A 293 -0.88 13.13 -11.14
N ARG A 294 -0.59 14.34 -10.67
CA ARG A 294 -1.54 15.12 -9.87
C ARG A 294 -2.85 15.37 -10.61
N GLU A 295 -2.78 15.73 -11.90
CA GLU A 295 -3.95 15.93 -12.74
C GLU A 295 -4.82 14.69 -12.82
N VAL A 296 -4.26 13.52 -13.19
CA VAL A 296 -5.06 12.30 -13.39
C VAL A 296 -5.62 11.73 -12.09
N PHE A 297 -4.86 11.81 -10.97
CA PHE A 297 -5.35 11.37 -9.66
C PHE A 297 -6.42 12.30 -9.09
N THR A 298 -6.28 13.62 -9.26
CA THR A 298 -7.33 14.59 -8.89
C THR A 298 -8.59 14.37 -9.73
N LYS A 299 -8.47 14.12 -11.03
CA LYS A 299 -9.59 13.75 -11.90
C LYS A 299 -10.25 12.45 -11.44
N ALA A 300 -9.48 11.43 -11.06
CA ALA A 300 -10.03 10.18 -10.55
C ALA A 300 -10.87 10.40 -9.27
N ALA A 301 -10.39 11.25 -8.36
CA ALA A 301 -11.13 11.60 -7.14
C ALA A 301 -12.46 12.34 -7.42
N GLN A 302 -12.54 13.09 -8.51
CA GLN A 302 -13.77 13.78 -8.94
C GLN A 302 -14.80 12.85 -9.61
N LEU A 303 -14.38 11.70 -10.07
CA LEU A 303 -15.26 10.70 -10.69
C LEU A 303 -15.98 9.78 -9.68
N GLY A 304 -15.67 9.90 -8.39
CA GLY A 304 -16.28 9.17 -7.29
C GLY A 304 -15.33 8.22 -6.62
#